data_aaa1458d810763f51aca9b6f02c61a6f
#
_entry.id   aaa1458d810763f51aca9b6f02c61a6f
#
_cell.length_a   1.000
_cell.length_b   1.000
_cell.length_c   1.000
_cell.angle_alpha   90.00
_cell.angle_beta   90.00
_cell.angle_gamma   90.00
#
_symmetry.space_group_name_H-M   'P 1'
#
loop_
_entity.id
_entity.type
_entity.pdbx_description
1 polymer ?
#
loop_
_entity_poly.entity_id
_entity_poly.type
_entity_poly.pdbx_seq_one_letter_code
_entity_poly.pdbx_strand_id
1 'polypeptide(L)'
;MRSRHSAFPRNIKKPVKSMKSAGGKIPFPFPRITFPLEKILSIGIFRFIIEDTMNYKMPEFTDKDTLIQNLGPCNYTSPMAEHYDNSLFTTDNDRILFDISYDGTMKAIKEGKTLPSFECAGPREKIFFNPATTKVGIVTCGGLCPGLNDIIRNVVMGLSHAYGVHRIYGFRYGYAGLVPESNYEPVLLDPDVVSDIHVQGGTILASSRGQQDTPTIVDTLQRMGIDILFVVGGDGTLRAAREISDECNIRGLKKSIIGIPKTIDNDIILLDKSFGFESAVTEAVKVINCAHVEAKGAPNGIGIVKLMGRDSGFIAAYASLASSEANYVLIPEVPLELDGPGGFLEALRERVRSRGHALIVVAEGAGQNLFSSSAGVDASGNKLHNDIGKYLRDRVKADMKEHNIDVTIKYIDPSYIIRSIPANAYDNAYCSHLAHNAVHAGMAGKTGMIVAMCHRVHVNLPLALIATARKRLNLNSELWRGVIECTGQPLCWGQHGQTKKA
;
A
#
# COMPACT_ATOMS: atom_id res chain seq x y z
N MET A 1 -60.26 -11.43 11.03
CA MET A 1 -61.16 -10.87 10.00
C MET A 1 -60.40 -10.64 8.71
N ARG A 2 -60.82 -11.38 7.70
CA ARG A 2 -60.69 -11.21 6.23
C ARG A 2 -59.34 -10.90 5.62
N SER A 3 -58.84 -11.95 5.01
CA SER A 3 -57.92 -12.07 3.85
C SER A 3 -58.32 -11.18 2.66
N ARG A 4 -57.31 -10.65 1.92
CA ARG A 4 -57.43 -10.43 0.48
C ARG A 4 -56.15 -10.84 -0.23
N HIS A 5 -56.25 -11.96 -0.94
CA HIS A 5 -55.39 -12.33 -2.06
C HIS A 5 -55.66 -11.39 -3.24
N SER A 6 -54.63 -10.97 -3.95
CA SER A 6 -54.77 -10.52 -5.34
C SER A 6 -53.68 -11.18 -6.19
N ALA A 7 -54.19 -11.80 -7.24
CA ALA A 7 -53.50 -12.71 -8.14
C ALA A 7 -52.65 -11.98 -9.19
N PHE A 8 -51.53 -12.63 -9.59
CA PHE A 8 -50.79 -12.32 -10.81
C PHE A 8 -51.48 -12.91 -12.04
N PRO A 9 -51.52 -12.22 -13.18
CA PRO A 9 -51.89 -12.85 -14.45
C PRO A 9 -50.68 -13.42 -15.18
N ARG A 10 -50.86 -14.67 -15.63
CA ARG A 10 -49.96 -15.40 -16.53
C ARG A 10 -50.26 -15.10 -18.02
N ASN A 11 -49.20 -15.13 -18.79
CA ASN A 11 -49.13 -15.47 -20.23
C ASN A 11 -49.54 -14.43 -21.26
N ILE A 12 -48.58 -14.01 -22.06
CA ILE A 12 -48.74 -13.97 -23.53
C ILE A 12 -47.37 -14.34 -24.19
N LYS A 13 -47.30 -15.55 -24.80
CA LYS A 13 -46.31 -15.93 -25.82
C LYS A 13 -46.75 -15.32 -27.16
N LYS A 14 -45.87 -14.58 -27.83
CA LYS A 14 -45.96 -14.36 -29.30
C LYS A 14 -44.64 -14.68 -29.97
N PRO A 15 -44.66 -15.25 -31.18
CA PRO A 15 -43.47 -15.83 -31.82
C PRO A 15 -42.63 -14.75 -32.52
N VAL A 16 -41.31 -14.96 -32.43
CA VAL A 16 -40.30 -14.16 -33.13
C VAL A 16 -40.30 -14.51 -34.61
N LYS A 17 -40.65 -13.57 -35.46
CA LYS A 17 -40.45 -13.66 -36.94
C LYS A 17 -38.99 -13.41 -37.27
N SER A 18 -38.39 -14.33 -38.00
CA SER A 18 -37.07 -14.24 -38.62
C SER A 18 -36.98 -13.05 -39.57
N MET A 19 -36.10 -12.09 -39.30
CA MET A 19 -35.67 -11.10 -40.28
C MET A 19 -34.32 -11.52 -40.88
N LYS A 20 -34.33 -11.71 -42.16
CA LYS A 20 -33.17 -11.99 -43.01
C LYS A 20 -32.20 -10.80 -42.99
N SER A 21 -30.92 -11.12 -42.95
CA SER A 21 -29.78 -10.22 -43.03
C SER A 21 -29.78 -9.41 -44.32
N ALA A 22 -29.83 -8.07 -44.21
CA ALA A 22 -29.37 -7.15 -45.26
C ALA A 22 -27.96 -6.69 -44.90
N GLY A 23 -27.00 -7.10 -45.72
CA GLY A 23 -25.60 -6.72 -45.57
C GLY A 23 -25.39 -5.25 -45.90
N GLY A 24 -25.19 -4.42 -44.91
CA GLY A 24 -24.68 -3.07 -45.04
C GLY A 24 -23.33 -2.97 -44.32
N LYS A 25 -22.24 -2.88 -45.10
CA LYS A 25 -20.90 -2.60 -44.55
C LYS A 25 -20.86 -1.15 -44.09
N ILE A 26 -20.74 -0.92 -42.81
CA ILE A 26 -20.36 0.38 -42.26
C ILE A 26 -18.83 0.48 -42.37
N PRO A 27 -18.27 1.50 -43.04
CA PRO A 27 -16.84 1.67 -43.12
C PRO A 27 -16.30 2.23 -41.80
N PHE A 28 -15.52 1.44 -41.06
CA PHE A 28 -14.69 1.93 -39.99
C PHE A 28 -13.41 2.58 -40.53
N PRO A 29 -13.12 3.83 -40.20
CA PRO A 29 -11.92 4.50 -40.68
C PRO A 29 -10.75 4.33 -39.71
N PHE A 30 -10.24 3.11 -39.54
CA PHE A 30 -8.93 2.89 -38.91
C PHE A 30 -8.11 1.97 -39.80
N PRO A 31 -6.87 2.33 -40.13
CA PRO A 31 -5.99 1.45 -40.89
C PRO A 31 -5.63 0.23 -40.04
N ARG A 32 -5.83 -0.97 -40.56
CA ARG A 32 -5.30 -2.20 -39.98
C ARG A 32 -3.78 -2.15 -40.04
N ILE A 33 -3.13 -1.97 -38.87
CA ILE A 33 -1.69 -2.13 -38.75
C ILE A 33 -1.42 -3.63 -38.56
N THR A 34 -0.99 -4.28 -39.62
CA THR A 34 -0.43 -5.63 -39.61
C THR A 34 1.04 -5.52 -39.27
N PHE A 35 1.45 -6.03 -38.11
CA PHE A 35 2.86 -6.13 -37.73
C PHE A 35 3.50 -7.39 -38.35
N PRO A 36 4.65 -7.29 -38.99
CA PRO A 36 5.40 -8.48 -39.42
C PRO A 36 6.15 -9.05 -38.20
N LEU A 37 5.97 -10.36 -37.98
CA LEU A 37 6.53 -11.12 -36.87
C LEU A 37 8.08 -11.26 -36.86
N GLU A 38 8.76 -10.84 -37.88
CA GLU A 38 10.21 -11.05 -38.06
C GLU A 38 11.13 -10.02 -37.39
N LYS A 39 10.59 -8.93 -36.78
CA LYS A 39 11.40 -7.90 -36.13
C LYS A 39 11.48 -8.04 -34.61
N ILE A 40 11.05 -9.15 -34.03
CA ILE A 40 11.08 -9.38 -32.57
C ILE A 40 12.49 -9.75 -32.03
N LEU A 41 13.45 -10.02 -32.94
CA LEU A 41 14.78 -10.52 -32.57
C LEU A 41 15.87 -9.45 -32.33
N SER A 42 15.55 -8.14 -32.43
CA SER A 42 16.51 -7.08 -32.01
C SER A 42 16.33 -6.62 -30.54
N ILE A 43 15.68 -7.43 -29.72
CA ILE A 43 15.32 -7.13 -28.31
C ILE A 43 16.54 -7.25 -27.37
N GLY A 44 17.69 -7.76 -27.81
CA GLY A 44 18.85 -8.02 -26.95
C GLY A 44 19.46 -6.79 -26.25
N ILE A 45 19.51 -5.64 -26.90
CA ILE A 45 20.15 -4.43 -26.34
C ILE A 45 19.14 -3.68 -25.42
N PHE A 46 17.86 -3.72 -25.73
CA PHE A 46 16.81 -3.13 -24.87
C PHE A 46 16.64 -3.91 -23.57
N ARG A 47 16.88 -5.19 -23.60
CA ARG A 47 16.87 -6.05 -22.41
C ARG A 47 17.97 -5.69 -21.41
N PHE A 48 19.16 -5.29 -21.89
CA PHE A 48 20.30 -4.96 -21.03
C PHE A 48 20.15 -3.62 -20.28
N ILE A 49 19.60 -2.57 -20.92
CA ILE A 49 19.43 -1.24 -20.27
C ILE A 49 18.20 -1.24 -19.34
N ILE A 50 17.17 -2.03 -19.67
CA ILE A 50 15.97 -2.20 -18.83
C ILE A 50 16.26 -3.14 -17.66
N GLU A 51 17.10 -4.15 -17.82
CA GLU A 51 17.45 -5.09 -16.75
C GLU A 51 18.25 -4.44 -15.62
N ASP A 52 19.13 -3.47 -15.89
CA ASP A 52 19.92 -2.79 -14.84
C ASP A 52 19.15 -1.69 -14.09
N THR A 53 18.16 -1.05 -14.72
CA THR A 53 17.35 0.00 -14.09
C THR A 53 15.99 -0.46 -13.59
N MET A 54 15.51 -1.64 -14.00
CA MET A 54 14.15 -2.13 -13.78
C MET A 54 14.03 -3.40 -12.94
N ASN A 55 15.14 -4.03 -12.52
CA ASN A 55 15.05 -5.20 -11.66
C ASN A 55 15.00 -4.77 -10.19
N TYR A 56 13.77 -4.56 -9.68
CA TYR A 56 13.54 -4.78 -8.26
C TYR A 56 13.84 -6.26 -7.96
N LYS A 57 15.11 -6.53 -7.59
CA LYS A 57 15.51 -7.85 -7.16
C LYS A 57 14.92 -8.07 -5.77
N MET A 58 13.93 -8.95 -5.68
CA MET A 58 13.48 -9.42 -4.37
C MET A 58 14.66 -9.94 -3.59
N PRO A 59 14.81 -9.60 -2.29
CA PRO A 59 15.88 -10.15 -1.49
C PRO A 59 15.79 -11.67 -1.50
N GLU A 60 16.95 -12.32 -1.70
CA GLU A 60 17.03 -13.77 -1.59
C GLU A 60 16.95 -14.15 -0.11
N PHE A 61 16.03 -15.02 0.22
CA PHE A 61 15.85 -15.55 1.57
C PHE A 61 15.54 -17.05 1.52
N THR A 62 15.83 -17.72 2.61
CA THR A 62 15.62 -19.15 2.77
C THR A 62 14.44 -19.44 3.69
N ASP A 63 14.01 -20.69 3.78
CA ASP A 63 12.97 -21.11 4.73
C ASP A 63 13.31 -20.72 6.19
N LYS A 64 14.59 -20.70 6.55
CA LYS A 64 15.03 -20.32 7.90
C LYS A 64 14.73 -18.85 8.20
N ASP A 65 14.85 -17.99 7.19
CA ASP A 65 14.59 -16.55 7.33
C ASP A 65 13.11 -16.23 7.48
N THR A 66 12.22 -17.19 7.18
CA THR A 66 10.74 -17.07 7.29
C THR A 66 10.18 -17.59 8.62
N LEU A 67 11.03 -18.12 9.49
CA LEU A 67 10.59 -18.67 10.78
C LEU A 67 10.18 -17.56 11.75
N ILE A 68 9.03 -17.72 12.36
CA ILE A 68 8.52 -16.79 13.37
C ILE A 68 9.05 -17.21 14.76
N GLN A 69 9.58 -16.24 15.50
CA GLN A 69 10.05 -16.46 16.86
C GLN A 69 8.89 -16.64 17.81
N ASN A 70 8.98 -17.66 18.68
CA ASN A 70 8.03 -17.97 19.75
C ASN A 70 8.67 -17.73 21.12
N LEU A 71 7.89 -17.19 22.08
CA LEU A 71 8.34 -16.93 23.44
C LEU A 71 8.48 -18.20 24.32
N GLY A 72 7.85 -19.30 23.89
CA GLY A 72 7.92 -20.59 24.57
C GLY A 72 6.65 -21.42 24.35
N PRO A 73 6.45 -22.50 25.11
CA PRO A 73 5.29 -23.37 24.97
C PRO A 73 3.99 -22.65 25.38
N CYS A 74 2.93 -22.88 24.61
CA CYS A 74 1.57 -22.36 24.87
C CYS A 74 0.84 -23.26 25.85
N ASN A 75 0.61 -22.78 27.07
CA ASN A 75 0.04 -23.59 28.16
C ASN A 75 -1.43 -23.28 28.46
N TYR A 76 -1.98 -22.17 27.93
CA TYR A 76 -3.36 -21.80 28.17
C TYR A 76 -4.23 -22.20 26.97
N THR A 77 -5.44 -22.68 27.22
CA THR A 77 -6.42 -22.87 26.17
C THR A 77 -7.00 -21.52 25.77
N SER A 78 -7.12 -21.27 24.47
CA SER A 78 -7.76 -20.06 23.96
C SER A 78 -9.23 -20.01 24.39
N PRO A 79 -9.74 -18.88 24.92
CA PRO A 79 -11.17 -18.73 25.20
C PRO A 79 -12.05 -18.96 23.96
N MET A 80 -11.51 -18.76 22.77
CA MET A 80 -12.20 -19.01 21.51
C MET A 80 -12.54 -20.50 21.30
N ALA A 81 -11.82 -21.43 21.95
CA ALA A 81 -12.09 -22.87 21.84
C ALA A 81 -13.46 -23.28 22.44
N GLU A 82 -14.07 -22.43 23.25
CA GLU A 82 -15.42 -22.66 23.77
C GLU A 82 -16.53 -22.37 22.74
N HIS A 83 -16.21 -21.58 21.71
CA HIS A 83 -17.18 -21.05 20.74
C HIS A 83 -16.92 -21.48 19.31
N TYR A 84 -15.72 -21.97 18.98
CA TYR A 84 -15.32 -22.31 17.64
C TYR A 84 -14.96 -23.81 17.51
N ASP A 85 -15.30 -24.39 16.37
CA ASP A 85 -14.83 -25.72 16.00
C ASP A 85 -13.31 -25.69 15.73
N ASN A 86 -12.63 -26.80 16.02
CA ASN A 86 -11.19 -26.96 15.83
C ASN A 86 -10.72 -26.64 14.40
N SER A 87 -11.60 -26.76 13.41
CA SER A 87 -11.30 -26.41 12.01
C SER A 87 -11.00 -24.92 11.77
N LEU A 88 -11.30 -24.04 12.72
CA LEU A 88 -11.05 -22.60 12.62
C LEU A 88 -9.70 -22.17 13.18
N PHE A 89 -9.00 -23.07 13.90
CA PHE A 89 -7.66 -22.79 14.41
C PHE A 89 -6.60 -23.09 13.36
N THR A 90 -5.62 -22.21 13.26
CA THR A 90 -4.41 -22.41 12.45
C THR A 90 -3.30 -23.00 13.30
N THR A 91 -2.38 -23.72 12.67
CA THR A 91 -1.17 -24.26 13.28
C THR A 91 0.08 -23.60 12.68
N ASP A 92 1.24 -23.81 13.30
CA ASP A 92 2.51 -23.30 12.75
C ASP A 92 2.95 -24.05 11.48
N ASN A 93 2.32 -25.18 11.18
CA ASN A 93 2.52 -25.97 9.96
C ASN A 93 1.65 -25.52 8.78
N ASP A 94 0.62 -24.70 9.03
CA ASP A 94 -0.20 -24.12 7.99
C ASP A 94 0.60 -22.99 7.32
N ARG A 95 1.09 -23.25 6.13
CA ARG A 95 2.00 -22.35 5.42
C ARG A 95 1.59 -22.18 3.97
N ILE A 96 1.89 -21.03 3.40
CA ILE A 96 1.74 -20.77 1.96
C ILE A 96 3.12 -20.54 1.33
N LEU A 97 3.28 -20.97 0.08
CA LEU A 97 4.50 -20.73 -0.68
C LEU A 97 4.65 -19.24 -0.99
N PHE A 98 5.90 -18.76 -0.96
CA PHE A 98 6.20 -17.41 -1.41
C PHE A 98 6.05 -17.27 -2.94
N ASP A 99 6.68 -18.17 -3.69
CA ASP A 99 6.53 -18.23 -5.15
C ASP A 99 5.47 -19.26 -5.52
N ILE A 100 4.31 -18.78 -6.00
CA ILE A 100 3.20 -19.60 -6.47
C ILE A 100 3.21 -19.79 -7.98
N SER A 101 4.23 -19.28 -8.70
CA SER A 101 4.35 -19.50 -10.12
C SER A 101 4.64 -20.97 -10.42
N TYR A 102 4.01 -21.51 -11.47
CA TYR A 102 4.23 -22.89 -11.89
C TYR A 102 5.71 -23.16 -12.20
N ASP A 103 6.32 -22.28 -13.00
CA ASP A 103 7.71 -22.45 -13.45
C ASP A 103 8.71 -22.35 -12.29
N GLY A 104 8.55 -21.37 -11.39
CA GLY A 104 9.38 -21.20 -10.20
C GLY A 104 9.29 -22.41 -9.28
N THR A 105 8.08 -22.84 -8.96
CA THR A 105 7.80 -24.00 -8.11
C THR A 105 8.38 -25.28 -8.70
N MET A 106 8.11 -25.57 -9.98
CA MET A 106 8.60 -26.79 -10.65
C MET A 106 10.11 -26.80 -10.80
N LYS A 107 10.74 -25.66 -11.02
CA LYS A 107 12.20 -25.53 -11.07
C LYS A 107 12.81 -25.88 -9.72
N ALA A 108 12.33 -25.28 -8.63
CA ALA A 108 12.82 -25.54 -7.29
C ALA A 108 12.69 -27.01 -6.89
N ILE A 109 11.54 -27.65 -7.18
CA ILE A 109 11.33 -29.08 -6.94
C ILE A 109 12.36 -29.94 -7.72
N LYS A 110 12.58 -29.65 -9.01
CA LYS A 110 13.55 -30.39 -9.83
C LYS A 110 14.99 -30.20 -9.34
N GLU A 111 15.32 -29.05 -8.80
CA GLU A 111 16.64 -28.74 -8.24
C GLU A 111 16.80 -29.25 -6.79
N GLY A 112 15.77 -29.85 -6.20
CA GLY A 112 15.78 -30.32 -4.81
C GLY A 112 15.93 -29.19 -3.78
N LYS A 113 15.53 -27.97 -4.14
CA LYS A 113 15.57 -26.79 -3.25
C LYS A 113 14.32 -26.73 -2.38
N THR A 114 14.51 -26.29 -1.14
CA THR A 114 13.41 -25.92 -0.26
C THR A 114 12.71 -24.67 -0.81
N LEU A 115 11.39 -24.68 -0.84
CA LEU A 115 10.57 -23.56 -1.27
C LEU A 115 10.30 -22.66 -0.06
N PRO A 116 10.74 -21.39 -0.05
CA PRO A 116 10.38 -20.47 1.01
C PRO A 116 8.87 -20.36 1.16
N SER A 117 8.41 -20.42 2.39
CA SER A 117 6.99 -20.39 2.72
C SER A 117 6.73 -19.52 3.95
N PHE A 118 5.52 -18.98 4.07
CA PHE A 118 5.12 -18.13 5.18
C PHE A 118 4.06 -18.84 6.03
N GLU A 119 4.19 -18.68 7.35
CA GLU A 119 3.22 -19.19 8.31
C GLU A 119 1.88 -18.44 8.17
N CYS A 120 0.77 -19.18 8.06
CA CYS A 120 -0.57 -18.59 8.02
C CYS A 120 -0.91 -17.93 9.36
N ALA A 121 -1.39 -16.68 9.27
CA ALA A 121 -1.93 -15.97 10.42
C ALA A 121 -3.33 -16.54 10.78
N GLY A 122 -3.69 -16.47 12.05
CA GLY A 122 -4.97 -16.92 12.54
C GLY A 122 -4.93 -17.31 14.02
N PRO A 123 -6.09 -17.65 14.61
CA PRO A 123 -6.16 -18.04 16.01
C PRO A 123 -5.46 -19.40 16.26
N ARG A 124 -4.91 -19.55 17.45
CA ARG A 124 -4.31 -20.79 17.94
C ARG A 124 -5.17 -21.36 19.06
N GLU A 125 -5.36 -22.70 19.08
CA GLU A 125 -6.09 -23.39 20.14
C GLU A 125 -5.42 -23.22 21.49
N LYS A 126 -4.09 -23.23 21.50
CA LYS A 126 -3.27 -22.94 22.70
C LYS A 126 -2.58 -21.60 22.54
N ILE A 127 -2.57 -20.83 23.64
CA ILE A 127 -1.98 -19.50 23.71
C ILE A 127 -0.91 -19.45 24.81
N PHE A 128 0.01 -18.49 24.65
CA PHE A 128 1.13 -18.30 25.58
C PHE A 128 0.75 -17.45 26.80
N PHE A 129 0.03 -16.35 26.56
CA PHE A 129 -0.34 -15.41 27.62
C PHE A 129 -1.67 -15.77 28.25
N ASN A 130 -1.74 -15.63 29.61
CA ASN A 130 -2.98 -15.78 30.35
C ASN A 130 -3.86 -14.52 30.16
N PRO A 131 -5.04 -14.62 29.54
CA PRO A 131 -5.88 -13.46 29.27
C PRO A 131 -6.23 -12.63 30.53
N ALA A 132 -6.43 -13.27 31.69
CA ALA A 132 -6.81 -12.61 32.92
C ALA A 132 -5.74 -11.65 33.50
N THR A 133 -4.46 -11.88 33.16
CA THR A 133 -3.34 -11.11 33.70
C THR A 133 -2.62 -10.26 32.65
N THR A 134 -2.83 -10.55 31.37
CA THR A 134 -2.12 -9.91 30.27
C THR A 134 -2.36 -8.41 30.22
N LYS A 135 -1.26 -7.66 30.03
CA LYS A 135 -1.27 -6.22 29.76
C LYS A 135 -0.75 -5.95 28.36
N VAL A 136 -1.46 -5.11 27.65
CA VAL A 136 -1.19 -4.83 26.23
C VAL A 136 -0.91 -3.36 26.01
N GLY A 137 0.08 -3.05 25.18
CA GLY A 137 0.38 -1.71 24.68
C GLY A 137 0.08 -1.56 23.20
N ILE A 138 -0.35 -0.38 22.78
CA ILE A 138 -0.55 -0.01 21.38
C ILE A 138 0.14 1.33 21.12
N VAL A 139 0.96 1.41 20.05
CA VAL A 139 1.57 2.65 19.57
C VAL A 139 1.26 2.86 18.09
N THR A 140 1.02 4.13 17.69
CA THR A 140 0.89 4.53 16.29
C THR A 140 1.98 5.54 15.94
N CYS A 141 2.81 5.23 14.92
CA CYS A 141 4.00 6.00 14.60
C CYS A 141 4.04 6.45 13.13
N GLY A 142 4.72 7.56 12.88
CA GLY A 142 4.97 8.09 11.54
C GLY A 142 3.83 8.97 11.00
N GLY A 143 3.72 9.11 9.68
CA GLY A 143 2.69 9.93 9.04
C GLY A 143 1.28 9.35 9.22
N LEU A 144 0.26 10.20 9.09
CA LEU A 144 -1.13 9.75 9.10
C LEU A 144 -1.43 8.88 7.88
N CYS A 145 -2.39 7.99 8.05
CA CYS A 145 -2.87 7.08 7.02
C CYS A 145 -4.33 6.71 7.35
N PRO A 146 -5.23 6.64 6.38
CA PRO A 146 -6.58 6.13 6.62
C PRO A 146 -6.53 4.72 7.21
N GLY A 147 -7.33 4.44 8.25
CA GLY A 147 -7.38 3.13 8.89
C GLY A 147 -6.60 2.99 10.21
N LEU A 148 -5.84 4.01 10.65
CA LEU A 148 -5.14 3.95 11.93
C LEU A 148 -6.10 3.71 13.11
N ASN A 149 -7.21 4.45 13.16
CA ASN A 149 -8.24 4.28 14.19
C ASN A 149 -8.94 2.92 14.06
N ASP A 150 -9.11 2.41 12.83
CA ASP A 150 -9.67 1.07 12.60
C ASP A 150 -8.78 -0.02 13.19
N ILE A 151 -7.46 0.08 13.03
CA ILE A 151 -6.50 -0.84 13.65
C ILE A 151 -6.61 -0.77 15.18
N ILE A 152 -6.57 0.43 15.78
CA ILE A 152 -6.67 0.59 17.24
C ILE A 152 -7.97 -0.06 17.74
N ARG A 153 -9.10 0.30 17.13
CA ARG A 153 -10.41 -0.22 17.49
C ARG A 153 -10.45 -1.76 17.44
N ASN A 154 -10.02 -2.33 16.30
CA ASN A 154 -10.13 -3.77 16.11
C ASN A 154 -9.12 -4.57 16.96
N VAL A 155 -7.97 -4.01 17.33
CA VAL A 155 -7.07 -4.62 18.33
C VAL A 155 -7.77 -4.64 19.71
N VAL A 156 -8.38 -3.54 20.14
CA VAL A 156 -9.10 -3.46 21.42
C VAL A 156 -10.29 -4.42 21.43
N MET A 157 -11.12 -4.39 20.37
CA MET A 157 -12.30 -5.28 20.27
C MET A 157 -11.89 -6.75 20.24
N GLY A 158 -10.86 -7.11 19.46
CA GLY A 158 -10.34 -8.47 19.37
C GLY A 158 -9.81 -8.99 20.72
N LEU A 159 -9.03 -8.16 21.43
CA LEU A 159 -8.54 -8.50 22.76
C LEU A 159 -9.67 -8.68 23.78
N SER A 160 -10.62 -7.75 23.79
CA SER A 160 -11.72 -7.75 24.76
C SER A 160 -12.73 -8.86 24.48
N HIS A 161 -13.20 -9.01 23.24
CA HIS A 161 -14.27 -9.94 22.91
C HIS A 161 -13.81 -11.37 22.72
N ALA A 162 -12.64 -11.58 22.05
CA ALA A 162 -12.17 -12.92 21.75
C ALA A 162 -11.36 -13.54 22.89
N TYR A 163 -10.70 -12.72 23.71
CA TYR A 163 -9.79 -13.19 24.75
C TYR A 163 -10.15 -12.71 26.16
N GLY A 164 -11.02 -11.73 26.33
CA GLY A 164 -11.35 -11.18 27.65
C GLY A 164 -10.20 -10.38 28.28
N VAL A 165 -9.31 -9.81 27.46
CA VAL A 165 -8.22 -8.95 27.92
C VAL A 165 -8.72 -7.51 28.03
N HIS A 166 -8.60 -6.92 29.25
CA HIS A 166 -9.13 -5.58 29.56
C HIS A 166 -8.05 -4.55 29.94
N ARG A 167 -6.77 -4.95 30.07
CA ARG A 167 -5.67 -4.05 30.43
C ARG A 167 -4.93 -3.61 29.18
N ILE A 168 -5.56 -2.72 28.39
CA ILE A 168 -5.05 -2.27 27.10
C ILE A 168 -4.69 -0.79 27.21
N TYR A 169 -3.43 -0.46 26.96
CA TYR A 169 -2.88 0.90 27.07
C TYR A 169 -2.51 1.44 25.69
N GLY A 170 -3.08 2.58 25.32
CA GLY A 170 -2.67 3.34 24.16
C GLY A 170 -1.59 4.36 24.55
N PHE A 171 -0.41 4.26 23.97
CA PHE A 171 0.67 5.22 24.19
C PHE A 171 0.57 6.35 23.16
N ARG A 172 0.44 7.58 23.67
CA ARG A 172 0.28 8.77 22.80
C ARG A 172 1.61 9.16 22.18
N TYR A 173 1.53 9.71 20.95
CA TYR A 173 2.69 10.16 20.19
C TYR A 173 3.71 9.05 19.90
N GLY A 174 3.23 7.83 19.63
CA GLY A 174 4.05 6.70 19.22
C GLY A 174 5.09 6.30 20.27
N TYR A 175 6.32 6.04 19.83
CA TYR A 175 7.39 5.63 20.77
C TYR A 175 7.77 6.70 21.80
N ALA A 176 7.53 7.99 21.51
CA ALA A 176 7.74 9.04 22.51
C ALA A 176 6.88 8.83 23.77
N GLY A 177 5.69 8.24 23.62
CA GLY A 177 4.83 7.89 24.77
C GLY A 177 5.37 6.76 25.64
N LEU A 178 6.40 6.04 25.19
CA LEU A 178 7.10 5.02 25.98
C LEU A 178 8.38 5.56 26.66
N VAL A 179 8.72 6.82 26.42
CA VAL A 179 9.88 7.48 27.01
C VAL A 179 9.42 8.36 28.16
N PRO A 180 9.83 8.07 29.43
CA PRO A 180 9.32 8.78 30.61
C PRO A 180 9.52 10.29 30.59
N GLU A 181 10.64 10.76 30.01
CA GLU A 181 10.99 12.16 29.90
C GLU A 181 10.01 12.97 29.05
N SER A 182 9.25 12.31 28.20
CA SER A 182 8.20 12.92 27.36
C SER A 182 6.95 13.31 28.13
N ASN A 183 6.74 12.76 29.34
CA ASN A 183 5.59 13.02 30.22
C ASN A 183 4.22 12.81 29.55
N TYR A 184 4.11 11.84 28.64
CA TYR A 184 2.83 11.47 28.02
C TYR A 184 2.19 10.31 28.78
N GLU A 185 1.09 10.59 29.45
CA GLU A 185 0.33 9.54 30.12
C GLU A 185 -0.35 8.59 29.13
N PRO A 186 -0.25 7.28 29.33
CA PRO A 186 -0.95 6.30 28.50
C PRO A 186 -2.46 6.37 28.74
N VAL A 187 -3.23 6.12 27.68
CA VAL A 187 -4.69 6.07 27.73
C VAL A 187 -5.14 4.63 27.94
N LEU A 188 -5.98 4.38 28.93
CA LEU A 188 -6.64 3.08 29.04
C LEU A 188 -7.69 2.96 27.95
N LEU A 189 -7.61 1.90 27.16
CA LEU A 189 -8.49 1.63 26.03
C LEU A 189 -9.43 0.48 26.37
N ASP A 190 -10.71 0.68 26.10
CA ASP A 190 -11.76 -0.31 26.22
C ASP A 190 -12.73 -0.21 25.02
N PRO A 191 -13.70 -1.12 24.86
CA PRO A 191 -14.67 -1.08 23.79
C PRO A 191 -15.46 0.24 23.68
N ASP A 192 -15.76 0.89 24.80
CA ASP A 192 -16.53 2.13 24.82
C ASP A 192 -15.70 3.31 24.29
N VAL A 193 -14.44 3.41 24.76
CA VAL A 193 -13.49 4.45 24.31
C VAL A 193 -13.24 4.37 22.79
N VAL A 194 -13.27 3.18 22.21
CA VAL A 194 -12.96 2.98 20.79
C VAL A 194 -14.19 2.78 19.90
N SER A 195 -15.42 2.92 20.47
CA SER A 195 -16.68 2.58 19.76
C SER A 195 -16.81 3.25 18.39
N ASP A 196 -16.53 4.56 18.31
CA ASP A 196 -16.80 5.39 17.14
C ASP A 196 -15.55 5.96 16.44
N ILE A 197 -14.35 5.55 16.86
CA ILE A 197 -13.12 6.16 16.32
C ILE A 197 -12.86 5.80 14.84
N HIS A 198 -13.40 4.69 14.35
CA HIS A 198 -13.24 4.22 12.97
C HIS A 198 -13.88 5.13 11.91
N VAL A 199 -14.86 5.96 12.30
CA VAL A 199 -15.44 6.95 11.39
C VAL A 199 -14.65 8.26 11.33
N GLN A 200 -13.55 8.35 12.07
CA GLN A 200 -12.69 9.52 12.15
C GLN A 200 -11.35 9.25 11.46
N GLY A 201 -10.88 10.22 10.68
CA GLY A 201 -9.52 10.17 10.15
C GLY A 201 -8.46 10.42 11.23
N GLY A 202 -7.21 10.10 10.89
CA GLY A 202 -6.09 10.24 11.83
C GLY A 202 -6.00 9.13 12.86
N THR A 203 -5.54 9.44 14.07
CA THR A 203 -5.37 8.50 15.19
C THR A 203 -5.65 9.17 16.53
N ILE A 204 -6.45 8.54 17.38
CA ILE A 204 -6.75 9.02 18.75
C ILE A 204 -5.52 9.01 19.66
N LEU A 205 -4.51 8.21 19.33
CA LEU A 205 -3.24 8.15 20.06
C LEU A 205 -2.24 9.19 19.58
N ALA A 206 -2.58 10.00 18.59
CA ALA A 206 -1.66 10.86 17.90
C ALA A 206 -0.45 10.08 17.34
N SER A 207 0.54 10.76 16.80
CA SER A 207 1.69 10.11 16.18
C SER A 207 2.89 11.04 16.25
N SER A 208 4.09 10.48 16.34
CA SER A 208 5.33 11.23 16.21
C SER A 208 6.29 10.58 15.22
N ARG A 209 7.29 11.34 14.84
CA ARG A 209 8.45 10.88 14.08
C ARG A 209 9.70 11.06 14.94
N GLY A 210 10.73 10.34 14.59
CA GLY A 210 12.02 10.37 15.27
C GLY A 210 12.32 9.07 16.00
N GLN A 211 13.61 8.79 16.08
CA GLN A 211 14.12 7.62 16.80
C GLN A 211 14.08 7.90 18.30
N GLN A 212 13.74 6.89 19.08
CA GLN A 212 13.76 6.91 20.54
C GLN A 212 14.74 5.86 21.03
N ASP A 213 15.22 6.01 22.26
CA ASP A 213 16.16 5.07 22.88
C ASP A 213 15.49 3.72 23.16
N THR A 214 15.96 2.67 22.49
CA THR A 214 15.38 1.32 22.59
C THR A 214 15.47 0.74 24.01
N PRO A 215 16.63 0.81 24.73
CA PRO A 215 16.71 0.41 26.12
C PRO A 215 15.65 1.08 27.02
N THR A 216 15.49 2.39 26.93
CA THR A 216 14.48 3.15 27.71
C THR A 216 13.05 2.70 27.43
N ILE A 217 12.72 2.39 26.16
CA ILE A 217 11.42 1.82 25.80
C ILE A 217 11.22 0.47 26.49
N VAL A 218 12.21 -0.42 26.44
CA VAL A 218 12.12 -1.76 27.06
C VAL A 218 12.02 -1.67 28.57
N ASP A 219 12.75 -0.74 29.22
CA ASP A 219 12.61 -0.47 30.66
C ASP A 219 11.17 -0.05 31.02
N THR A 220 10.56 0.79 30.20
CA THR A 220 9.17 1.21 30.41
C THR A 220 8.19 0.06 30.24
N LEU A 221 8.36 -0.78 29.20
CA LEU A 221 7.55 -1.99 29.01
C LEU A 221 7.68 -2.96 30.19
N GLN A 222 8.88 -3.09 30.75
CA GLN A 222 9.13 -3.95 31.91
C GLN A 222 8.50 -3.37 33.19
N ARG A 223 8.72 -2.09 33.46
CA ARG A 223 8.19 -1.38 34.63
C ARG A 223 6.66 -1.40 34.68
N MET A 224 6.00 -1.19 33.55
CA MET A 224 4.53 -1.22 33.43
C MET A 224 3.97 -2.64 33.37
N GLY A 225 4.82 -3.64 33.17
CA GLY A 225 4.41 -5.04 32.98
C GLY A 225 3.65 -5.28 31.70
N ILE A 226 4.00 -4.57 30.62
CA ILE A 226 3.40 -4.80 29.30
C ILE A 226 3.94 -6.13 28.74
N ASP A 227 3.03 -7.03 28.39
CA ASP A 227 3.33 -8.36 27.87
C ASP A 227 3.35 -8.37 26.33
N ILE A 228 2.43 -7.64 25.70
CA ILE A 228 2.29 -7.55 24.25
C ILE A 228 2.34 -6.07 23.84
N LEU A 229 3.15 -5.73 22.85
CA LEU A 229 3.19 -4.41 22.24
C LEU A 229 2.81 -4.50 20.76
N PHE A 230 1.69 -3.88 20.37
CA PHE A 230 1.32 -3.68 18.98
C PHE A 230 1.90 -2.37 18.48
N VAL A 231 2.66 -2.47 17.40
CA VAL A 231 3.40 -1.35 16.79
C VAL A 231 2.83 -1.08 15.40
N VAL A 232 2.09 0.03 15.27
CA VAL A 232 1.47 0.41 13.99
C VAL A 232 2.33 1.49 13.33
N GLY A 233 2.98 1.16 12.21
CA GLY A 233 3.81 2.15 11.54
C GLY A 233 4.49 1.66 10.27
N GLY A 234 5.21 2.57 9.63
CA GLY A 234 5.97 2.32 8.41
C GLY A 234 7.35 1.74 8.68
N ASP A 235 8.19 1.73 7.66
CA ASP A 235 9.52 1.12 7.63
C ASP A 235 10.41 1.47 8.84
N GLY A 236 10.60 2.76 9.13
CA GLY A 236 11.39 3.18 10.29
C GLY A 236 10.82 2.70 11.63
N THR A 237 9.50 2.66 11.75
CA THR A 237 8.79 2.15 12.94
C THR A 237 8.97 0.65 13.10
N LEU A 238 8.89 -0.10 12.01
CA LEU A 238 9.05 -1.56 12.02
C LEU A 238 10.52 -1.95 12.31
N ARG A 239 11.50 -1.15 11.85
CA ARG A 239 12.90 -1.33 12.26
C ARG A 239 13.09 -1.15 13.76
N ALA A 240 12.53 -0.09 14.34
CA ALA A 240 12.58 0.11 15.78
C ALA A 240 11.84 -1.00 16.54
N ALA A 241 10.71 -1.51 16.03
CA ALA A 241 10.02 -2.66 16.59
C ALA A 241 10.90 -3.92 16.64
N ARG A 242 11.72 -4.14 15.59
CA ARG A 242 12.72 -5.21 15.57
C ARG A 242 13.77 -5.00 16.66
N GLU A 243 14.34 -3.80 16.76
CA GLU A 243 15.34 -3.47 17.80
C GLU A 243 14.77 -3.69 19.21
N ILE A 244 13.50 -3.29 19.46
CA ILE A 244 12.81 -3.55 20.73
C ILE A 244 12.64 -5.05 20.99
N SER A 245 12.28 -5.83 19.97
CA SER A 245 12.16 -7.29 20.09
C SER A 245 13.51 -7.95 20.40
N ASP A 246 14.56 -7.54 19.69
CA ASP A 246 15.93 -8.04 19.87
C ASP A 246 16.45 -7.71 21.29
N GLU A 247 16.22 -6.48 21.79
CA GLU A 247 16.58 -6.06 23.14
C GLU A 247 15.81 -6.84 24.22
N CYS A 248 14.50 -7.10 24.01
CA CYS A 248 13.75 -7.98 24.90
C CYS A 248 14.36 -9.38 24.97
N ASN A 249 14.78 -9.93 23.83
CA ASN A 249 15.43 -11.25 23.77
C ASN A 249 16.78 -11.26 24.50
N ILE A 250 17.63 -10.26 24.28
CA ILE A 250 18.93 -10.11 24.98
C ILE A 250 18.74 -10.09 26.48
N ARG A 251 17.70 -9.41 26.96
CA ARG A 251 17.37 -9.34 28.40
C ARG A 251 16.60 -10.56 28.91
N GLY A 252 16.26 -11.55 28.08
CA GLY A 252 15.46 -12.72 28.47
C GLY A 252 14.02 -12.40 28.83
N LEU A 253 13.48 -11.25 28.39
CA LEU A 253 12.13 -10.82 28.67
C LEU A 253 11.13 -11.49 27.72
N LYS A 254 10.09 -12.07 28.27
CA LYS A 254 9.02 -12.74 27.51
C LYS A 254 7.95 -11.72 27.08
N LYS A 255 8.29 -10.89 26.08
CA LYS A 255 7.39 -9.86 25.53
C LYS A 255 7.13 -10.10 24.05
N SER A 256 5.87 -10.04 23.66
CA SER A 256 5.45 -10.15 22.26
C SER A 256 5.46 -8.76 21.61
N ILE A 257 6.28 -8.59 20.57
CA ILE A 257 6.38 -7.35 19.80
C ILE A 257 5.84 -7.64 18.39
N ILE A 258 4.66 -7.12 18.09
CA ILE A 258 3.92 -7.37 16.85
C ILE A 258 3.78 -6.08 16.06
N GLY A 259 4.34 -6.06 14.86
CA GLY A 259 4.18 -4.97 13.92
C GLY A 259 2.88 -5.08 13.12
N ILE A 260 2.26 -3.94 12.84
CA ILE A 260 1.15 -3.82 11.88
C ILE A 260 1.60 -2.81 10.83
N PRO A 261 1.85 -3.27 9.58
CA PRO A 261 2.49 -2.47 8.57
C PRO A 261 1.58 -1.35 8.08
N LYS A 262 2.04 -0.11 8.21
CA LYS A 262 1.33 1.09 7.81
C LYS A 262 2.15 1.86 6.78
N THR A 263 1.69 1.86 5.54
CA THR A 263 2.17 2.78 4.51
C THR A 263 1.05 3.06 3.52
N ILE A 264 0.85 4.33 3.23
CA ILE A 264 -0.12 4.74 2.21
C ILE A 264 0.42 4.50 0.80
N ASP A 265 1.75 4.43 0.65
CA ASP A 265 2.43 4.30 -0.64
C ASP A 265 2.47 2.85 -1.16
N ASN A 266 2.02 1.88 -0.36
CA ASN A 266 2.08 0.46 -0.68
C ASN A 266 3.49 -0.06 -1.02
N ASP A 267 4.51 0.45 -0.32
CA ASP A 267 5.92 0.27 -0.63
C ASP A 267 6.66 -0.72 0.29
N ILE A 268 5.95 -1.45 1.17
CA ILE A 268 6.54 -2.54 1.97
C ILE A 268 6.59 -3.82 1.14
N ILE A 269 7.76 -4.48 1.14
CA ILE A 269 7.97 -5.73 0.40
C ILE A 269 7.18 -6.90 1.00
N LEU A 270 6.99 -7.95 0.22
CA LEU A 270 6.33 -9.21 0.60
C LEU A 270 4.84 -9.08 0.94
N LEU A 271 4.27 -7.89 0.84
CA LEU A 271 2.85 -7.64 1.05
C LEU A 271 2.14 -7.42 -0.29
N ASP A 272 0.97 -7.98 -0.43
CA ASP A 272 0.08 -7.64 -1.56
C ASP A 272 -0.27 -6.16 -1.51
N LYS A 273 -0.69 -5.69 -0.33
CA LYS A 273 -0.98 -4.29 -0.06
C LYS A 273 -0.88 -3.93 1.43
N SER A 274 -0.80 -2.63 1.69
CA SER A 274 -0.89 -2.02 3.01
C SER A 274 -2.24 -1.31 3.18
N PHE A 275 -2.70 -1.14 4.42
CA PHE A 275 -3.95 -0.44 4.68
C PHE A 275 -3.81 1.08 4.42
N GLY A 276 -4.93 1.71 4.09
CA GLY A 276 -5.02 3.13 3.72
C GLY A 276 -4.71 3.41 2.25
N PHE A 277 -4.12 2.45 1.53
CA PHE A 277 -3.80 2.58 0.12
C PHE A 277 -5.07 2.69 -0.76
N GLU A 278 -6.06 1.82 -0.55
CA GLU A 278 -7.31 1.86 -1.31
C GLU A 278 -8.14 3.12 -1.03
N SER A 279 -8.09 3.60 0.19
CA SER A 279 -8.69 4.88 0.57
C SER A 279 -8.00 6.05 -0.13
N ALA A 280 -6.65 6.02 -0.18
CA ALA A 280 -5.87 7.04 -0.86
C ALA A 280 -6.16 7.05 -2.37
N VAL A 281 -6.22 5.90 -3.01
CA VAL A 281 -6.59 5.79 -4.44
C VAL A 281 -8.00 6.33 -4.67
N THR A 282 -8.96 5.94 -3.83
CA THR A 282 -10.36 6.41 -3.94
C THR A 282 -10.47 7.93 -3.87
N GLU A 283 -9.75 8.56 -2.97
CA GLU A 283 -9.77 10.01 -2.82
C GLU A 283 -9.00 10.73 -3.94
N ALA A 284 -7.85 10.17 -4.36
CA ALA A 284 -7.07 10.68 -5.47
C ALA A 284 -7.86 10.71 -6.78
N VAL A 285 -8.71 9.71 -7.05
CA VAL A 285 -9.60 9.66 -8.22
C VAL A 285 -10.52 10.87 -8.26
N LYS A 286 -11.10 11.27 -7.12
CA LYS A 286 -11.97 12.45 -7.07
C LYS A 286 -11.22 13.72 -7.45
N VAL A 287 -9.99 13.87 -6.95
CA VAL A 287 -9.14 15.03 -7.24
C VAL A 287 -8.72 15.05 -8.72
N ILE A 288 -8.36 13.90 -9.29
CA ILE A 288 -8.01 13.76 -10.71
C ILE A 288 -9.20 14.17 -11.58
N ASN A 289 -10.41 13.70 -11.27
CA ASN A 289 -11.62 14.05 -12.01
C ASN A 289 -11.94 15.55 -11.92
N CYS A 290 -11.80 16.17 -10.74
CA CYS A 290 -11.95 17.62 -10.58
C CYS A 290 -10.92 18.39 -11.42
N ALA A 291 -9.65 17.97 -11.38
CA ALA A 291 -8.57 18.59 -12.15
C ALA A 291 -8.80 18.47 -13.68
N HIS A 292 -9.39 17.34 -14.13
CA HIS A 292 -9.75 17.14 -15.53
C HIS A 292 -10.82 18.14 -15.98
N VAL A 293 -11.90 18.30 -15.19
CA VAL A 293 -12.97 19.25 -15.48
C VAL A 293 -12.43 20.68 -15.56
N GLU A 294 -11.57 21.07 -14.62
CA GLU A 294 -10.91 22.40 -14.59
C GLU A 294 -10.00 22.61 -15.80
N ALA A 295 -9.27 21.56 -16.23
CA ALA A 295 -8.41 21.64 -17.39
C ALA A 295 -9.22 21.79 -18.70
N LYS A 296 -10.30 21.04 -18.85
CA LYS A 296 -11.19 21.13 -20.02
C LYS A 296 -12.01 22.43 -20.06
N GLY A 297 -12.25 23.04 -18.89
CA GLY A 297 -13.00 24.27 -18.75
C GLY A 297 -12.25 25.54 -19.21
N ALA A 298 -10.95 25.44 -19.50
CA ALA A 298 -10.13 26.58 -19.92
C ALA A 298 -9.45 26.33 -21.28
N PRO A 299 -9.26 27.37 -22.11
CA PRO A 299 -8.48 27.23 -23.33
C PRO A 299 -7.05 26.75 -23.03
N ASN A 300 -6.61 25.68 -23.73
CA ASN A 300 -5.31 25.03 -23.50
C ASN A 300 -5.04 24.74 -22.02
N GLY A 301 -6.08 24.29 -21.30
CA GLY A 301 -5.99 24.06 -19.87
C GLY A 301 -5.11 22.86 -19.53
N ILE A 302 -4.23 23.03 -18.54
CA ILE A 302 -3.34 21.98 -18.06
C ILE A 302 -3.62 21.76 -16.56
N GLY A 303 -4.08 20.56 -16.20
CA GLY A 303 -4.19 20.10 -14.82
C GLY A 303 -2.91 19.39 -14.41
N ILE A 304 -2.39 19.68 -13.22
CA ILE A 304 -1.26 18.98 -12.60
C ILE A 304 -1.71 18.56 -11.21
N VAL A 305 -1.82 17.24 -10.99
CA VAL A 305 -2.15 16.66 -9.69
C VAL A 305 -0.91 15.95 -9.15
N LYS A 306 -0.36 16.48 -8.04
CA LYS A 306 0.74 15.82 -7.32
C LYS A 306 0.16 14.90 -6.26
N LEU A 307 0.47 13.61 -6.34
CA LEU A 307 0.06 12.60 -5.38
C LEU A 307 1.25 12.13 -4.52
N MET A 308 0.94 11.50 -3.40
CA MET A 308 1.94 10.78 -2.62
C MET A 308 2.53 9.62 -3.46
N GLY A 309 3.60 9.07 -3.00
CA GLY A 309 4.39 8.06 -3.70
C GLY A 309 5.85 8.50 -3.73
N ARG A 310 6.51 8.27 -2.58
CA ARG A 310 7.87 8.74 -2.34
C ARG A 310 8.90 8.00 -3.17
N ASP A 311 8.90 6.67 -3.05
CA ASP A 311 9.83 5.77 -3.73
C ASP A 311 9.10 4.85 -4.72
N SER A 312 7.76 4.95 -4.79
CA SER A 312 6.91 4.10 -5.63
C SER A 312 5.74 4.86 -6.24
N GLY A 313 5.35 4.49 -7.45
CA GLY A 313 4.28 5.11 -8.22
C GLY A 313 2.91 4.48 -8.07
N PHE A 314 2.67 3.62 -7.07
CA PHE A 314 1.43 2.84 -6.97
C PHE A 314 0.16 3.70 -6.89
N ILE A 315 0.13 4.74 -6.05
CA ILE A 315 -1.06 5.61 -5.92
C ILE A 315 -1.35 6.31 -7.25
N ALA A 316 -0.31 6.90 -7.86
CA ALA A 316 -0.46 7.61 -9.13
C ALA A 316 -0.95 6.67 -10.24
N ALA A 317 -0.39 5.46 -10.33
CA ALA A 317 -0.77 4.47 -11.34
C ALA A 317 -2.21 3.97 -11.14
N TYR A 318 -2.57 3.52 -9.94
CA TYR A 318 -3.92 3.00 -9.66
C TYR A 318 -4.99 4.09 -9.79
N ALA A 319 -4.75 5.29 -9.26
CA ALA A 319 -5.71 6.38 -9.34
C ALA A 319 -5.92 6.86 -10.80
N SER A 320 -4.86 6.89 -11.60
CA SER A 320 -4.96 7.24 -13.02
C SER A 320 -5.69 6.18 -13.83
N LEU A 321 -5.43 4.91 -13.58
CA LEU A 321 -6.14 3.80 -14.22
C LEU A 321 -7.63 3.82 -13.85
N ALA A 322 -7.94 4.03 -12.56
CA ALA A 322 -9.32 4.06 -12.08
C ALA A 322 -10.12 5.28 -12.56
N SER A 323 -9.48 6.45 -12.71
CA SER A 323 -10.13 7.65 -13.23
C SER A 323 -10.28 7.63 -14.75
N SER A 324 -9.35 6.99 -15.46
CA SER A 324 -9.25 6.95 -16.94
C SER A 324 -9.15 8.34 -17.61
N GLU A 325 -8.85 9.40 -16.85
CA GLU A 325 -8.81 10.79 -17.32
C GLU A 325 -7.39 11.35 -17.45
N ALA A 326 -6.41 10.72 -16.79
CA ALA A 326 -5.02 11.14 -16.86
C ALA A 326 -4.45 10.96 -18.29
N ASN A 327 -3.71 11.95 -18.76
CA ASN A 327 -3.04 11.87 -20.05
C ASN A 327 -1.56 11.54 -19.91
N TYR A 328 -0.98 11.90 -18.78
CA TYR A 328 0.40 11.59 -18.43
C TYR A 328 0.47 11.20 -16.95
N VAL A 329 1.15 10.10 -16.69
CA VAL A 329 1.39 9.58 -15.33
C VAL A 329 2.91 9.48 -15.14
N LEU A 330 3.43 10.30 -14.23
CA LEU A 330 4.86 10.40 -13.95
C LEU A 330 5.14 9.76 -12.60
N ILE A 331 5.99 8.73 -12.58
CA ILE A 331 6.29 7.92 -11.40
C ILE A 331 7.80 7.83 -11.16
N PRO A 332 8.24 7.54 -9.92
CA PRO A 332 9.67 7.46 -9.58
C PRO A 332 10.43 6.40 -10.38
N GLU A 333 9.76 5.33 -10.79
CA GLU A 333 10.35 4.18 -11.49
C GLU A 333 10.67 4.48 -12.96
N VAL A 334 10.10 5.55 -13.53
CA VAL A 334 10.38 5.98 -14.91
C VAL A 334 11.20 7.26 -14.87
N PRO A 335 12.45 7.24 -15.34
CA PRO A 335 13.27 8.45 -15.46
C PRO A 335 12.53 9.53 -16.28
N LEU A 336 12.53 10.76 -15.77
CA LEU A 336 11.88 11.89 -16.41
C LEU A 336 12.92 12.76 -17.13
N GLU A 337 12.82 12.82 -18.46
CA GLU A 337 13.51 13.78 -19.30
C GLU A 337 12.50 14.81 -19.80
N LEU A 338 12.72 16.09 -19.43
CA LEU A 338 11.78 17.16 -19.80
C LEU A 338 12.02 17.69 -21.19
N ASP A 339 13.28 17.95 -21.51
CA ASP A 339 13.72 18.70 -22.71
C ASP A 339 14.24 17.75 -23.79
N GLY A 340 14.42 18.27 -25.00
CA GLY A 340 14.97 17.54 -26.12
C GLY A 340 13.96 16.67 -26.88
N PRO A 341 14.44 15.99 -27.95
CA PRO A 341 13.60 15.12 -28.78
C PRO A 341 13.04 13.94 -27.97
N GLY A 342 11.70 13.76 -28.01
CA GLY A 342 11.00 12.74 -27.24
C GLY A 342 10.87 13.06 -25.74
N GLY A 343 11.25 14.27 -25.32
CA GLY A 343 11.07 14.73 -23.95
C GLY A 343 9.60 15.02 -23.60
N PHE A 344 9.33 15.08 -22.32
CA PHE A 344 7.96 15.26 -21.81
C PHE A 344 7.32 16.56 -22.31
N LEU A 345 8.06 17.69 -22.33
CA LEU A 345 7.52 18.98 -22.76
C LEU A 345 7.13 19.01 -24.24
N GLU A 346 7.88 18.31 -25.11
CA GLU A 346 7.52 18.15 -26.52
C GLU A 346 6.17 17.43 -26.66
N ALA A 347 5.99 16.29 -25.99
CA ALA A 347 4.75 15.52 -26.02
C ALA A 347 3.56 16.33 -25.46
N LEU A 348 3.80 17.10 -24.39
CA LEU A 348 2.79 17.97 -23.80
C LEU A 348 2.35 19.09 -24.75
N ARG A 349 3.30 19.76 -25.44
CA ARG A 349 2.97 20.79 -26.44
C ARG A 349 2.13 20.21 -27.60
N GLU A 350 2.52 19.05 -28.11
CA GLU A 350 1.78 18.38 -29.18
C GLU A 350 0.33 18.08 -28.73
N ARG A 351 0.17 17.56 -27.53
CA ARG A 351 -1.15 17.28 -26.99
C ARG A 351 -2.00 18.53 -26.80
N VAL A 352 -1.44 19.58 -26.20
CA VAL A 352 -2.18 20.84 -25.98
C VAL A 352 -2.63 21.44 -27.32
N ARG A 353 -1.75 21.46 -28.34
CA ARG A 353 -2.10 21.92 -29.68
C ARG A 353 -3.19 21.09 -30.35
N SER A 354 -3.15 19.77 -30.19
CA SER A 354 -4.07 18.86 -30.88
C SER A 354 -5.38 18.65 -30.13
N ARG A 355 -5.39 18.76 -28.79
CA ARG A 355 -6.55 18.41 -27.94
C ARG A 355 -7.09 19.58 -27.09
N GLY A 356 -6.36 20.70 -27.01
CA GLY A 356 -6.74 21.88 -26.24
C GLY A 356 -6.69 21.70 -24.74
N HIS A 357 -6.24 20.57 -24.20
CA HIS A 357 -6.06 20.33 -22.77
C HIS A 357 -5.12 19.16 -22.47
N ALA A 358 -4.59 19.14 -21.25
CA ALA A 358 -3.84 18.00 -20.72
C ALA A 358 -4.06 17.84 -19.21
N LEU A 359 -4.02 16.59 -18.71
CA LEU A 359 -4.02 16.26 -17.30
C LEU A 359 -2.79 15.40 -16.97
N ILE A 360 -1.99 15.89 -16.04
CA ILE A 360 -0.74 15.29 -15.57
C ILE A 360 -0.95 14.83 -14.14
N VAL A 361 -0.75 13.55 -13.88
CA VAL A 361 -0.68 12.98 -12.54
C VAL A 361 0.78 12.68 -12.24
N VAL A 362 1.33 13.22 -11.15
CA VAL A 362 2.73 13.06 -10.80
C VAL A 362 2.88 12.58 -9.37
N ALA A 363 3.61 11.47 -9.15
CA ALA A 363 4.01 11.02 -7.83
C ALA A 363 5.10 11.96 -7.28
N GLU A 364 5.09 12.26 -5.98
CA GLU A 364 6.04 13.21 -5.35
C GLU A 364 7.50 12.82 -5.52
N GLY A 365 7.79 11.53 -5.68
CA GLY A 365 9.14 11.01 -5.93
C GLY A 365 9.57 11.00 -7.40
N ALA A 366 8.68 11.29 -8.34
CA ALA A 366 9.02 11.33 -9.75
C ALA A 366 9.99 12.49 -10.07
N GLY A 367 10.81 12.31 -11.10
CA GLY A 367 11.67 13.37 -11.62
C GLY A 367 12.69 13.94 -10.63
N GLN A 368 13.03 13.23 -9.55
CA GLN A 368 14.03 13.72 -8.58
C GLN A 368 15.45 13.83 -9.19
N ASN A 369 15.69 13.18 -10.32
CA ASN A 369 16.89 13.35 -11.13
C ASN A 369 17.05 14.75 -11.76
N LEU A 370 15.99 15.55 -11.81
CA LEU A 370 16.01 16.92 -12.34
C LEU A 370 16.60 17.95 -11.36
N PHE A 371 16.81 17.56 -10.12
CA PHE A 371 17.32 18.43 -9.07
C PHE A 371 18.78 18.12 -8.75
N SER A 372 19.61 19.15 -8.70
CA SER A 372 21.05 19.06 -8.43
C SER A 372 21.38 18.73 -6.96
N SER A 373 20.44 18.96 -6.04
CA SER A 373 20.62 18.71 -4.62
C SER A 373 19.36 18.11 -3.99
N SER A 374 19.52 17.29 -2.95
CA SER A 374 18.40 16.81 -2.16
C SER A 374 17.92 17.90 -1.19
N ALA A 375 16.63 17.91 -0.86
CA ALA A 375 16.03 18.84 0.10
C ALA A 375 16.42 18.57 1.58
N GLY A 376 17.32 17.60 1.85
CA GLY A 376 17.76 17.20 3.20
C GLY A 376 17.15 15.87 3.65
N VAL A 377 17.08 15.66 4.96
CA VAL A 377 16.47 14.48 5.58
C VAL A 377 15.39 14.89 6.58
N ASP A 378 14.33 14.05 6.72
CA ASP A 378 13.30 14.27 7.74
C ASP A 378 13.75 13.74 9.13
N ALA A 379 12.96 14.02 10.17
CA ALA A 379 13.22 13.55 11.53
C ALA A 379 13.33 12.04 11.69
N SER A 380 12.90 11.27 10.70
CA SER A 380 13.01 9.80 10.66
C SER A 380 14.23 9.32 9.85
N GLY A 381 15.11 10.25 9.41
CA GLY A 381 16.27 9.94 8.58
C GLY A 381 15.97 9.67 7.11
N ASN A 382 14.75 9.92 6.65
CA ASN A 382 14.42 9.73 5.24
C ASN A 382 14.80 10.96 4.42
N LYS A 383 15.30 10.72 3.19
CA LYS A 383 15.65 11.77 2.22
C LYS A 383 14.41 12.61 1.86
N LEU A 384 14.44 13.90 2.04
CA LEU A 384 13.37 14.80 1.59
C LEU A 384 13.45 14.96 0.08
N HIS A 385 12.29 14.95 -0.58
CA HIS A 385 12.16 15.22 -2.01
C HIS A 385 11.90 16.71 -2.27
N ASN A 386 12.42 17.17 -3.40
CA ASN A 386 12.07 18.49 -3.93
C ASN A 386 10.62 18.45 -4.49
N ASP A 387 9.93 19.60 -4.47
CA ASP A 387 8.53 19.67 -4.93
C ASP A 387 8.44 19.61 -6.46
N ILE A 388 8.37 18.40 -6.98
CA ILE A 388 8.26 18.14 -8.41
C ILE A 388 7.02 18.78 -9.04
N GLY A 389 5.91 18.89 -8.30
CA GLY A 389 4.67 19.46 -8.82
C GLY A 389 4.79 20.94 -9.12
N LYS A 390 5.37 21.72 -8.20
CA LYS A 390 5.66 23.14 -8.42
C LYS A 390 6.73 23.32 -9.52
N TYR A 391 7.76 22.49 -9.50
CA TYR A 391 8.80 22.55 -10.52
C TYR A 391 8.22 22.30 -11.93
N LEU A 392 7.41 21.27 -12.12
CA LEU A 392 6.73 20.98 -13.38
C LEU A 392 5.81 22.12 -13.81
N ARG A 393 5.00 22.66 -12.88
CA ARG A 393 4.15 23.82 -13.18
C ARG A 393 4.95 24.98 -13.78
N ASP A 394 6.06 25.31 -13.16
CA ASP A 394 6.87 26.47 -13.55
C ASP A 394 7.64 26.20 -14.87
N ARG A 395 8.14 24.97 -15.05
CA ARG A 395 8.80 24.54 -16.30
C ARG A 395 7.82 24.48 -17.47
N VAL A 396 6.63 23.92 -17.27
CA VAL A 396 5.56 23.87 -18.29
C VAL A 396 5.14 25.29 -18.69
N LYS A 397 4.97 26.20 -17.73
CA LYS A 397 4.61 27.59 -17.99
C LYS A 397 5.68 28.30 -18.83
N ALA A 398 6.95 28.10 -18.50
CA ALA A 398 8.07 28.70 -19.21
C ALA A 398 8.17 28.18 -20.66
N ASP A 399 8.10 26.85 -20.84
CA ASP A 399 8.17 26.19 -22.13
C ASP A 399 7.01 26.58 -23.08
N MET A 400 5.78 26.61 -22.56
CA MET A 400 4.61 27.00 -23.37
C MET A 400 4.71 28.48 -23.81
N LYS A 401 5.21 29.36 -22.95
CA LYS A 401 5.44 30.76 -23.29
C LYS A 401 6.51 30.91 -24.37
N GLU A 402 7.62 30.17 -24.29
CA GLU A 402 8.69 30.16 -25.30
C GLU A 402 8.18 29.75 -26.69
N HIS A 403 7.22 28.81 -26.71
CA HIS A 403 6.62 28.31 -27.95
C HIS A 403 5.33 29.04 -28.38
N ASN A 404 5.04 30.21 -27.78
CA ASN A 404 3.87 31.05 -28.05
C ASN A 404 2.53 30.28 -27.91
N ILE A 405 2.44 29.41 -26.92
CA ILE A 405 1.21 28.69 -26.57
C ILE A 405 0.68 29.32 -25.26
N ASP A 406 -0.46 29.99 -25.36
CA ASP A 406 -1.14 30.50 -24.16
C ASP A 406 -1.85 29.35 -23.44
N VAL A 407 -1.60 29.20 -22.13
CA VAL A 407 -2.11 28.07 -21.32
C VAL A 407 -2.64 28.54 -19.98
N THR A 408 -3.65 27.85 -19.47
CA THR A 408 -4.15 27.97 -18.10
C THR A 408 -3.73 26.77 -17.31
N ILE A 409 -2.85 26.95 -16.28
CA ILE A 409 -2.34 25.82 -15.49
C ILE A 409 -3.02 25.80 -14.11
N LYS A 410 -3.59 24.64 -13.75
CA LYS A 410 -4.17 24.33 -12.43
C LYS A 410 -3.31 23.30 -11.73
N TYR A 411 -2.78 23.64 -10.56
CA TYR A 411 -1.97 22.73 -9.74
C TYR A 411 -2.69 22.38 -8.46
N ILE A 412 -2.80 21.08 -8.16
CA ILE A 412 -3.46 20.54 -6.97
C ILE A 412 -2.53 19.57 -6.25
N ASP A 413 -2.38 19.77 -4.94
CA ASP A 413 -1.64 18.89 -4.03
C ASP A 413 -2.59 18.46 -2.89
N PRO A 414 -3.25 17.29 -2.99
CA PRO A 414 -4.21 16.82 -2.00
C PRO A 414 -3.58 15.98 -0.88
N SER A 415 -2.25 15.92 -0.76
CA SER A 415 -1.55 14.97 0.13
C SER A 415 -2.07 14.97 1.56
N TYR A 416 -2.32 16.16 2.15
CA TYR A 416 -2.83 16.26 3.52
C TYR A 416 -4.31 15.84 3.63
N ILE A 417 -5.10 16.09 2.60
CA ILE A 417 -6.51 15.69 2.55
C ILE A 417 -6.57 14.15 2.50
N ILE A 418 -5.88 13.55 1.54
CA ILE A 418 -5.92 12.09 1.28
C ILE A 418 -5.56 11.28 2.53
N ARG A 419 -4.51 11.67 3.27
CA ARG A 419 -4.06 10.87 4.42
C ARG A 419 -4.82 11.11 5.72
N SER A 420 -5.73 12.11 5.75
CA SER A 420 -6.46 12.51 6.96
C SER A 420 -7.91 12.10 6.96
N ILE A 421 -8.39 11.42 5.93
CA ILE A 421 -9.75 10.88 5.85
C ILE A 421 -9.90 9.56 6.63
N PRO A 422 -11.12 9.17 7.02
CA PRO A 422 -11.39 7.81 7.49
C PRO A 422 -11.13 6.78 6.38
N ALA A 423 -10.90 5.53 6.79
CA ALA A 423 -10.77 4.42 5.86
C ALA A 423 -12.07 4.21 5.05
N ASN A 424 -11.93 3.86 3.77
CA ASN A 424 -13.06 3.37 2.99
C ASN A 424 -13.47 1.96 3.45
N ALA A 425 -14.59 1.44 2.95
CA ALA A 425 -15.12 0.14 3.37
C ALA A 425 -14.13 -1.02 3.16
N TYR A 426 -13.31 -0.95 2.11
CA TYR A 426 -12.31 -1.98 1.81
C TYR A 426 -11.17 -1.96 2.84
N ASP A 427 -10.58 -0.78 3.06
CA ASP A 427 -9.50 -0.64 4.05
C ASP A 427 -9.99 -0.90 5.47
N ASN A 428 -11.24 -0.52 5.82
CA ASN A 428 -11.83 -0.82 7.13
C ASN A 428 -11.88 -2.34 7.37
N ALA A 429 -12.41 -3.13 6.42
CA ALA A 429 -12.44 -4.57 6.52
C ALA A 429 -11.01 -5.17 6.59
N TYR A 430 -10.08 -4.65 5.79
CA TYR A 430 -8.69 -5.08 5.79
C TYR A 430 -7.98 -4.77 7.12
N CYS A 431 -8.18 -3.59 7.69
CA CYS A 431 -7.70 -3.23 9.03
C CYS A 431 -8.23 -4.18 10.12
N SER A 432 -9.52 -4.57 10.02
CA SER A 432 -10.10 -5.53 10.96
C SER A 432 -9.39 -6.87 10.91
N HIS A 433 -9.15 -7.43 9.71
CA HIS A 433 -8.42 -8.68 9.56
C HIS A 433 -6.97 -8.59 10.05
N LEU A 434 -6.25 -7.51 9.71
CA LEU A 434 -4.87 -7.30 10.18
C LEU A 434 -4.81 -7.22 11.70
N ALA A 435 -5.70 -6.45 12.32
CA ALA A 435 -5.74 -6.26 13.76
C ALA A 435 -6.07 -7.56 14.51
N HIS A 436 -7.09 -8.31 14.07
CA HIS A 436 -7.45 -9.59 14.69
C HIS A 436 -6.32 -10.61 14.59
N ASN A 437 -5.70 -10.74 13.42
CA ASN A 437 -4.57 -11.66 13.25
C ASN A 437 -3.33 -11.22 14.07
N ALA A 438 -3.10 -9.92 14.24
CA ALA A 438 -2.07 -9.43 15.14
C ALA A 438 -2.36 -9.81 16.62
N VAL A 439 -3.61 -9.68 17.05
CA VAL A 439 -4.06 -10.11 18.39
C VAL A 439 -3.83 -11.62 18.56
N HIS A 440 -4.21 -12.44 17.58
CA HIS A 440 -3.99 -13.89 17.63
C HIS A 440 -2.51 -14.24 17.76
N ALA A 441 -1.64 -13.60 16.96
CA ALA A 441 -0.20 -13.81 17.03
C ALA A 441 0.37 -13.38 18.38
N GLY A 442 -0.04 -12.21 18.90
CA GLY A 442 0.38 -11.70 20.21
C GLY A 442 0.03 -12.65 21.33
N MET A 443 -1.24 -13.07 21.41
CA MET A 443 -1.72 -14.00 22.44
C MET A 443 -1.05 -15.38 22.36
N ALA A 444 -0.69 -15.84 21.17
CA ALA A 444 0.06 -17.06 20.93
C ALA A 444 1.56 -16.95 21.32
N GLY A 445 2.03 -15.79 21.77
CA GLY A 445 3.42 -15.59 22.16
C GLY A 445 4.40 -15.51 20.99
N LYS A 446 3.93 -15.15 19.78
CA LYS A 446 4.81 -14.83 18.67
C LYS A 446 5.40 -13.44 18.87
N THR A 447 6.65 -13.23 18.40
CA THR A 447 7.35 -11.95 18.56
C THR A 447 8.26 -11.65 17.38
N GLY A 448 8.70 -10.39 17.23
CA GLY A 448 9.63 -9.98 16.17
C GLY A 448 9.05 -10.11 14.76
N MET A 449 7.74 -9.93 14.61
CA MET A 449 7.02 -10.20 13.37
C MET A 449 5.99 -9.12 13.03
N ILE A 450 5.51 -9.15 11.79
CA ILE A 450 4.32 -8.43 11.35
C ILE A 450 3.25 -9.41 10.87
N VAL A 451 2.00 -8.94 10.87
CA VAL A 451 0.92 -9.56 10.10
C VAL A 451 0.81 -8.87 8.74
N ALA A 452 0.72 -9.65 7.69
CA ALA A 452 0.62 -9.17 6.32
C ALA A 452 -0.37 -10.00 5.50
N MET A 453 -0.72 -9.53 4.32
CA MET A 453 -1.43 -10.31 3.32
C MET A 453 -0.50 -10.65 2.16
N CYS A 454 -0.34 -11.93 1.86
CA CYS A 454 0.43 -12.45 0.74
C CYS A 454 -0.43 -13.46 -0.02
N HIS A 455 -0.56 -13.30 -1.34
CA HIS A 455 -1.44 -14.10 -2.18
C HIS A 455 -2.88 -14.22 -1.64
N ARG A 456 -3.42 -13.10 -1.11
CA ARG A 456 -4.75 -12.99 -0.49
C ARG A 456 -4.95 -13.81 0.80
N VAL A 457 -3.89 -14.37 1.36
CA VAL A 457 -3.88 -15.06 2.65
C VAL A 457 -3.14 -14.20 3.67
N HIS A 458 -3.69 -14.09 4.88
CA HIS A 458 -2.98 -13.41 5.96
C HIS A 458 -1.87 -14.32 6.50
N VAL A 459 -0.67 -13.77 6.64
CA VAL A 459 0.54 -14.49 7.03
C VAL A 459 1.30 -13.73 8.11
N ASN A 460 2.11 -14.46 8.85
CA ASN A 460 3.10 -13.93 9.77
C ASN A 460 4.45 -13.82 9.05
N LEU A 461 5.06 -12.62 9.07
CA LEU A 461 6.36 -12.36 8.44
C LEU A 461 7.35 -11.82 9.48
N PRO A 462 8.58 -12.34 9.55
CA PRO A 462 9.61 -11.78 10.42
C PRO A 462 9.92 -10.32 10.10
N LEU A 463 10.06 -9.47 11.11
CA LEU A 463 10.48 -8.07 10.96
C LEU A 463 11.85 -7.96 10.23
N ALA A 464 12.71 -8.96 10.39
CA ALA A 464 14.01 -9.01 9.73
C ALA A 464 13.94 -8.99 8.20
N LEU A 465 12.92 -9.63 7.62
CA LEU A 465 12.72 -9.65 6.16
C LEU A 465 12.22 -8.31 5.62
N ILE A 466 11.37 -7.62 6.38
CA ILE A 466 10.71 -6.39 5.91
C ILE A 466 11.66 -5.20 5.83
N ALA A 467 12.68 -5.17 6.69
CA ALA A 467 13.64 -4.06 6.76
C ALA A 467 14.70 -4.06 5.63
N THR A 468 14.68 -5.04 4.72
CA THR A 468 15.76 -5.27 3.74
C THR A 468 15.64 -4.43 2.48
N ALA A 469 14.43 -4.10 2.03
CA ALA A 469 14.20 -3.37 0.78
C ALA A 469 12.84 -2.68 0.76
N ARG A 470 12.57 -1.88 -0.28
CA ARG A 470 11.26 -1.26 -0.55
C ARG A 470 10.65 -1.82 -1.82
N LYS A 471 9.34 -2.01 -1.80
CA LYS A 471 8.57 -2.42 -2.96
C LYS A 471 8.44 -1.25 -3.93
N ARG A 472 8.73 -1.51 -5.20
CA ARG A 472 8.55 -0.57 -6.30
C ARG A 472 7.55 -1.12 -7.30
N LEU A 473 6.95 -0.24 -8.07
CA LEU A 473 6.05 -0.62 -9.15
C LEU A 473 6.86 -1.31 -10.27
N ASN A 474 6.51 -2.55 -10.58
CA ASN A 474 7.12 -3.28 -11.69
C ASN A 474 6.58 -2.76 -13.02
N LEU A 475 7.44 -2.18 -13.85
CA LEU A 475 7.07 -1.61 -15.15
C LEU A 475 6.65 -2.66 -16.19
N ASN A 476 6.90 -3.95 -15.91
CA ASN A 476 6.37 -5.07 -16.72
C ASN A 476 5.05 -5.63 -16.17
N SER A 477 4.49 -5.03 -15.10
CA SER A 477 3.23 -5.49 -14.49
C SER A 477 2.02 -5.13 -15.35
N GLU A 478 0.92 -5.85 -15.11
CA GLU A 478 -0.38 -5.53 -15.69
C GLU A 478 -0.84 -4.11 -15.34
N LEU A 479 -0.57 -3.66 -14.11
CA LEU A 479 -0.92 -2.31 -13.67
C LEU A 479 -0.27 -1.24 -14.55
N TRP A 480 1.04 -1.30 -14.73
CA TRP A 480 1.73 -0.28 -15.52
C TRP A 480 1.36 -0.36 -17.00
N ARG A 481 1.23 -1.57 -17.54
CA ARG A 481 0.72 -1.77 -18.88
C ARG A 481 -0.66 -1.13 -19.07
N GLY A 482 -1.59 -1.32 -18.13
CA GLY A 482 -2.91 -0.69 -18.16
C GLY A 482 -2.83 0.84 -18.17
N VAL A 483 -1.92 1.45 -17.39
CA VAL A 483 -1.68 2.90 -17.43
C VAL A 483 -1.21 3.35 -18.83
N ILE A 484 -0.26 2.65 -19.42
CA ILE A 484 0.23 2.98 -20.78
C ILE A 484 -0.89 2.83 -21.83
N GLU A 485 -1.68 1.76 -21.76
CA GLU A 485 -2.81 1.54 -22.66
C GLU A 485 -3.89 2.61 -22.54
N CYS A 486 -4.19 3.08 -21.31
CA CYS A 486 -5.19 4.12 -21.06
C CYS A 486 -4.71 5.52 -21.48
N THR A 487 -3.46 5.86 -21.19
CA THR A 487 -2.92 7.21 -21.46
C THR A 487 -2.39 7.40 -22.88
N GLY A 488 -1.90 6.33 -23.48
CA GLY A 488 -1.15 6.39 -24.75
C GLY A 488 0.21 7.09 -24.62
N GLN A 489 0.70 7.32 -23.37
CA GLN A 489 2.02 7.93 -23.16
C GLN A 489 3.15 6.98 -23.58
N PRO A 490 4.36 7.48 -23.89
CA PRO A 490 5.50 6.63 -24.17
C PRO A 490 5.95 5.85 -22.91
N LEU A 491 6.63 4.72 -23.11
CA LEU A 491 7.18 3.88 -22.04
C LEU A 491 8.28 4.59 -21.25
N CYS A 492 9.04 5.47 -21.90
CA CYS A 492 10.10 6.31 -21.32
C CYS A 492 10.15 7.65 -22.04
N TRP A 493 10.80 8.63 -21.42
CA TRP A 493 10.96 9.99 -21.93
C TRP A 493 12.36 10.18 -22.50
N GLY A 494 12.52 11.04 -23.55
CA GLY A 494 13.79 11.35 -24.18
C GLY A 494 14.14 10.47 -25.38
N GLN A 495 15.39 10.58 -25.87
CA GLN A 495 15.86 9.90 -27.10
C GLN A 495 15.73 8.36 -27.04
N HIS A 496 15.75 7.78 -25.86
CA HIS A 496 15.56 6.35 -25.66
C HIS A 496 14.12 5.88 -25.96
N GLY A 497 13.15 6.79 -26.02
CA GLY A 497 11.74 6.51 -26.39
C GLY A 497 11.45 6.45 -27.90
N GLN A 498 12.32 7.00 -28.72
CA GLN A 498 12.04 7.18 -30.16
C GLN A 498 12.42 5.99 -31.06
N THR A 499 13.11 4.98 -30.57
CA THR A 499 13.63 3.88 -31.41
C THR A 499 12.57 2.91 -31.95
N LYS A 500 11.27 3.25 -31.95
CA LYS A 500 10.20 2.41 -32.53
C LYS A 500 9.07 3.22 -33.21
N LYS A 501 9.39 4.24 -34.00
CA LYS A 501 8.51 4.73 -35.07
C LYS A 501 9.29 4.67 -36.38
N ALA A 502 9.57 3.48 -36.86
CA ALA A 502 10.00 3.24 -38.24
C ALA A 502 9.41 1.88 -38.67
#